data_6739fef915ec5a19bae4f3b8958cf987
#
_entry.id   6739fef915ec5a19bae4f3b8958cf987
#
_cell.length_a   1.000
_cell.length_b   1.000
_cell.length_c   1.000
_cell.angle_alpha   90.00
_cell.angle_beta   90.00
_cell.angle_gamma   90.00
#
_symmetry.space_group_name_H-M   'P 1'
#
loop_
_entity.id
_entity.type
_entity.pdbx_description
1 polymer ?
#
loop_
_entity_poly.entity_id
_entity_poly.type
_entity_poly.pdbx_seq_one_letter_code
_entity_poly.pdbx_strand_id
1 'polypeptide(L)'
;MSLTCAQALELYNSDDLIGIGMEADAVRRKLHPEGVVTYIIDRNINYTNYCTEYCTFCAFYRPLKGPKAKEGYILDYETIYDKIRETVELGGTGVLMQGGLHPDLKIDWHEKMLRGIKERFKVHLHCYSASEIIAIAEYSGLTIRDTISRLRDAGLDSIPGGGAEILDDEVRHRIARLKCLTEDWLNVHRTAHQLGMRTTATMMFGVGEKYEHRINHLQAIYNLQEETGGFTAFIPWTFQPQNTALGGRKWDEATSVEYLKNLAISRLFLSNFQNVQSSWVTQGLKVCQMGLRFGGNDVGSVMLEENVVRAAGVTNCTTEEELRRIIRDAGFKPVQRDTLYRTYFLN
;
A
#
# COMPACT_ATOMS: atom_id res chain seq x y z
N MET A 1 -3.28 -22.54 11.97
CA MET A 1 -4.48 -21.88 12.53
C MET A 1 -4.18 -20.39 12.63
N SER A 2 -5.10 -19.53 12.25
CA SER A 2 -5.00 -18.10 12.47
C SER A 2 -5.14 -17.77 13.96
N LEU A 3 -4.52 -16.66 14.42
CA LEU A 3 -4.75 -16.13 15.75
C LEU A 3 -6.22 -15.69 15.92
N THR A 4 -6.77 -15.87 17.11
CA THR A 4 -7.99 -15.17 17.50
C THR A 4 -7.69 -13.71 17.86
N CYS A 5 -8.71 -12.83 17.85
CA CYS A 5 -8.54 -11.44 18.28
C CYS A 5 -7.99 -11.34 19.71
N ALA A 6 -8.42 -12.19 20.63
CA ALA A 6 -7.93 -12.23 22.01
C ALA A 6 -6.42 -12.59 22.07
N GLN A 7 -6.01 -13.62 21.34
CA GLN A 7 -4.59 -14.01 21.26
C GLN A 7 -3.73 -12.90 20.62
N ALA A 8 -4.23 -12.23 19.57
CA ALA A 8 -3.53 -11.10 18.98
C ALA A 8 -3.36 -9.95 19.97
N LEU A 9 -4.38 -9.65 20.79
CA LEU A 9 -4.30 -8.61 21.82
C LEU A 9 -3.28 -8.98 22.92
N GLU A 10 -3.23 -10.25 23.33
CA GLU A 10 -2.22 -10.76 24.26
C GLU A 10 -0.81 -10.57 23.72
N LEU A 11 -0.57 -10.88 22.42
CA LEU A 11 0.73 -10.67 21.78
C LEU A 11 1.09 -9.19 21.67
N TYR A 12 0.15 -8.29 21.37
CA TYR A 12 0.41 -6.85 21.37
C TYR A 12 0.85 -6.34 22.76
N ASN A 13 0.29 -6.89 23.84
CA ASN A 13 0.62 -6.54 25.21
C ASN A 13 1.84 -7.29 25.79
N SER A 14 2.36 -8.30 25.09
CA SER A 14 3.53 -9.06 25.50
C SER A 14 4.83 -8.28 25.32
N ASP A 15 5.79 -8.46 26.22
CA ASP A 15 7.15 -7.94 26.08
C ASP A 15 8.09 -8.87 25.30
N ASP A 16 7.64 -10.07 24.93
CA ASP A 16 8.43 -11.06 24.18
C ASP A 16 8.44 -10.77 22.68
N LEU A 17 9.11 -9.69 22.27
CA LEU A 17 9.26 -9.34 20.85
C LEU A 17 9.93 -10.46 20.05
N ILE A 18 10.96 -11.08 20.62
CA ILE A 18 11.78 -12.08 19.91
C ILE A 18 10.99 -13.37 19.69
N GLY A 19 10.29 -13.87 20.71
CA GLY A 19 9.44 -15.06 20.58
C GLY A 19 8.34 -14.86 19.54
N ILE A 20 7.66 -13.72 19.55
CA ILE A 20 6.64 -13.36 18.53
C ILE A 20 7.27 -13.34 17.13
N GLY A 21 8.45 -12.77 16.97
CA GLY A 21 9.19 -12.75 15.69
C GLY A 21 9.56 -14.15 15.21
N MET A 22 10.03 -15.02 16.11
CA MET A 22 10.37 -16.42 15.77
C MET A 22 9.16 -17.21 15.31
N GLU A 23 8.00 -17.05 15.94
CA GLU A 23 6.75 -17.68 15.50
C GLU A 23 6.32 -17.20 14.12
N ALA A 24 6.38 -15.88 13.87
CA ALA A 24 6.07 -15.29 12.58
C ALA A 24 7.04 -15.77 11.48
N ASP A 25 8.34 -15.86 11.76
CA ASP A 25 9.32 -16.41 10.82
C ASP A 25 9.08 -17.90 10.55
N ALA A 26 8.61 -18.65 11.53
CA ALA A 26 8.23 -20.06 11.33
C ALA A 26 7.04 -20.20 10.34
N VAL A 27 6.05 -19.31 10.42
CA VAL A 27 4.94 -19.24 9.44
C VAL A 27 5.48 -18.86 8.06
N ARG A 28 6.33 -17.83 7.96
CA ARG A 28 6.95 -17.43 6.70
C ARG A 28 7.72 -18.60 6.06
N ARG A 29 8.52 -19.34 6.84
CA ARG A 29 9.27 -20.50 6.34
C ARG A 29 8.38 -21.61 5.80
N LYS A 30 7.19 -21.80 6.35
CA LYS A 30 6.22 -22.79 5.82
C LYS A 30 5.62 -22.33 4.49
N LEU A 31 5.35 -21.03 4.35
CA LEU A 31 4.77 -20.45 3.13
C LEU A 31 5.81 -20.28 2.00
N HIS A 32 7.07 -20.01 2.36
CA HIS A 32 8.18 -19.73 1.46
C HIS A 32 9.40 -20.59 1.83
N PRO A 33 9.32 -21.93 1.65
CA PRO A 33 10.37 -22.87 2.07
C PRO A 33 11.66 -22.74 1.25
N GLU A 34 11.60 -22.17 0.05
CA GLU A 34 12.73 -21.92 -0.85
C GLU A 34 13.69 -20.83 -0.36
N GLY A 35 13.34 -20.12 0.73
CA GLY A 35 14.16 -19.06 1.31
C GLY A 35 14.29 -17.82 0.41
N VAL A 36 13.34 -17.59 -0.48
CA VAL A 36 13.27 -16.42 -1.36
C VAL A 36 12.63 -15.26 -0.62
N VAL A 37 13.19 -14.06 -0.81
CA VAL A 37 12.58 -12.77 -0.48
C VAL A 37 12.51 -11.95 -1.75
N THR A 38 11.34 -11.41 -2.04
CA THR A 38 11.07 -10.70 -3.28
C THR A 38 11.22 -9.19 -3.15
N TYR A 39 11.49 -8.54 -4.30
CA TYR A 39 11.44 -7.10 -4.51
C TYR A 39 10.89 -6.81 -5.90
N ILE A 40 10.41 -5.60 -6.15
CA ILE A 40 9.93 -5.15 -7.45
C ILE A 40 10.65 -3.86 -7.87
N ILE A 41 10.86 -3.69 -9.16
CA ILE A 41 11.27 -2.41 -9.75
C ILE A 41 10.01 -1.76 -10.31
N ASP A 42 9.56 -0.68 -9.68
CA ASP A 42 8.46 0.13 -10.12
C ASP A 42 8.62 1.60 -9.73
N ARG A 43 7.69 2.42 -10.15
CA ARG A 43 7.61 3.85 -9.85
C ARG A 43 6.23 4.18 -9.31
N ASN A 44 6.17 5.02 -8.27
CA ASN A 44 4.92 5.61 -7.79
C ASN A 44 4.66 6.93 -8.55
N ILE A 45 3.73 6.92 -9.49
CA ILE A 45 3.33 8.11 -10.27
C ILE A 45 2.09 8.72 -9.61
N ASN A 46 2.23 9.95 -9.13
CA ASN A 46 1.10 10.70 -8.58
C ASN A 46 0.61 11.68 -9.65
N TYR A 47 -0.47 11.32 -10.35
CA TYR A 47 -0.97 12.11 -11.49
C TYR A 47 -1.59 13.46 -11.08
N THR A 48 -1.99 13.62 -9.81
CA THR A 48 -2.40 14.90 -9.22
C THR A 48 -2.20 14.88 -7.71
N ASN A 49 -1.94 16.03 -7.12
CA ASN A 49 -1.95 16.23 -5.66
C ASN A 49 -3.16 17.06 -5.19
N TYR A 50 -4.01 17.54 -6.10
CA TYR A 50 -5.29 18.13 -5.69
C TYR A 50 -6.20 17.08 -5.07
N CYS A 51 -6.75 17.38 -3.87
CA CYS A 51 -7.61 16.43 -3.17
C CYS A 51 -8.70 17.14 -2.35
N THR A 52 -9.89 16.56 -2.39
CA THR A 52 -11.08 17.05 -1.65
C THR A 52 -11.29 16.37 -0.29
N GLU A 53 -10.51 15.35 0.07
CA GLU A 53 -10.67 14.66 1.37
C GLU A 53 -10.01 15.36 2.54
N TYR A 54 -9.01 16.21 2.32
CA TYR A 54 -8.31 16.98 3.36
C TYR A 54 -7.84 16.15 4.56
N CYS A 55 -7.34 14.94 4.33
CA CYS A 55 -6.89 14.03 5.39
C CYS A 55 -5.83 14.68 6.27
N THR A 56 -5.99 14.65 7.59
CA THR A 56 -5.08 15.33 8.52
C THR A 56 -3.70 14.72 8.58
N PHE A 57 -3.54 13.47 8.18
CA PHE A 57 -2.27 12.76 8.11
C PHE A 57 -1.51 12.95 6.79
N CYS A 58 -2.12 13.54 5.76
CA CYS A 58 -1.52 13.64 4.44
C CYS A 58 -0.81 14.99 4.26
N ALA A 59 0.50 14.97 4.05
CA ALA A 59 1.30 16.14 3.71
C ALA A 59 1.31 16.47 2.21
N PHE A 60 0.91 15.50 1.38
CA PHE A 60 1.00 15.58 -0.07
C PHE A 60 -0.14 16.38 -0.71
N TYR A 61 -1.37 16.27 -0.18
CA TYR A 61 -2.53 16.89 -0.82
C TYR A 61 -2.42 18.40 -0.92
N ARG A 62 -3.03 18.98 -1.96
CA ARG A 62 -3.28 20.40 -2.12
C ARG A 62 -4.78 20.66 -2.30
N PRO A 63 -5.33 21.68 -1.63
CA PRO A 63 -6.74 22.04 -1.79
C PRO A 63 -6.98 22.67 -3.16
N LEU A 64 -8.20 22.54 -3.67
CA LEU A 64 -8.60 23.16 -4.95
C LEU A 64 -8.62 24.69 -4.92
N LYS A 65 -8.75 25.29 -3.72
CA LYS A 65 -8.85 26.75 -3.50
C LYS A 65 -7.97 27.18 -2.34
N GLY A 66 -7.61 28.47 -2.33
CA GLY A 66 -6.82 29.07 -1.27
C GLY A 66 -5.32 29.15 -1.61
N PRO A 67 -4.49 29.64 -0.66
CA PRO A 67 -3.06 29.92 -0.96
C PRO A 67 -2.26 28.70 -1.43
N LYS A 68 -2.51 27.52 -0.84
CA LYS A 68 -1.81 26.26 -1.17
C LYS A 68 -2.28 25.65 -2.50
N ALA A 69 -3.38 26.10 -3.09
CA ALA A 69 -3.83 25.61 -4.39
C ALA A 69 -2.81 25.86 -5.52
N LYS A 70 -1.98 26.90 -5.38
CA LYS A 70 -0.92 27.23 -6.37
C LYS A 70 0.19 26.17 -6.44
N GLU A 71 0.32 25.33 -5.44
CA GLU A 71 1.27 24.22 -5.38
C GLU A 71 0.69 22.92 -5.95
N GLY A 72 -0.59 22.96 -6.33
CA GLY A 72 -1.27 21.82 -6.92
C GLY A 72 -0.93 21.64 -8.39
N TYR A 73 -1.04 20.40 -8.85
CA TYR A 73 -0.81 20.04 -10.25
C TYR A 73 -1.74 18.91 -10.71
N ILE A 74 -1.90 18.82 -12.01
CA ILE A 74 -2.37 17.64 -12.74
C ILE A 74 -1.32 17.39 -13.81
N LEU A 75 -0.76 16.18 -13.84
CA LEU A 75 0.18 15.78 -14.90
C LEU A 75 -0.56 15.64 -16.23
N ASP A 76 0.04 16.12 -17.31
CA ASP A 76 -0.41 15.75 -18.64
C ASP A 76 -0.01 14.31 -19.00
N TYR A 77 -0.64 13.75 -20.00
CA TYR A 77 -0.42 12.36 -20.38
C TYR A 77 1.01 12.09 -20.86
N GLU A 78 1.63 13.04 -21.56
CA GLU A 78 3.00 12.88 -22.08
C GLU A 78 4.01 12.81 -20.91
N THR A 79 3.86 13.63 -19.89
CA THR A 79 4.66 13.54 -18.67
C THR A 79 4.51 12.17 -17.98
N ILE A 80 3.29 11.62 -17.94
CA ILE A 80 3.04 10.28 -17.39
C ILE A 80 3.74 9.22 -18.25
N TYR A 81 3.62 9.31 -19.59
CA TYR A 81 4.25 8.37 -20.52
C TYR A 81 5.78 8.40 -20.44
N ASP A 82 6.38 9.58 -20.28
CA ASP A 82 7.84 9.73 -20.13
C ASP A 82 8.32 9.04 -18.84
N LYS A 83 7.62 9.24 -17.72
CA LYS A 83 7.93 8.54 -16.45
C LYS A 83 7.83 7.02 -16.57
N ILE A 84 6.86 6.52 -17.33
CA ILE A 84 6.69 5.08 -17.55
C ILE A 84 7.81 4.55 -18.46
N ARG A 85 8.20 5.30 -19.51
CA ARG A 85 9.32 4.95 -20.38
C ARG A 85 10.60 4.76 -19.59
N GLU A 86 10.97 5.75 -18.77
CA GLU A 86 12.13 5.65 -17.87
C GLU A 86 12.04 4.43 -16.94
N THR A 87 10.84 4.14 -16.42
CA THR A 87 10.63 2.97 -15.55
C THR A 87 10.92 1.66 -16.28
N VAL A 88 10.44 1.53 -17.52
CA VAL A 88 10.70 0.35 -18.36
C VAL A 88 12.18 0.21 -18.71
N GLU A 89 12.84 1.31 -19.05
CA GLU A 89 14.29 1.35 -19.35
C GLU A 89 15.14 0.90 -18.16
N LEU A 90 14.67 1.15 -16.94
CA LEU A 90 15.29 0.71 -15.68
C LEU A 90 14.89 -0.71 -15.25
N GLY A 91 14.19 -1.47 -16.10
CA GLY A 91 13.77 -2.85 -15.82
C GLY A 91 12.47 -2.97 -15.03
N GLY A 92 11.70 -1.89 -14.91
CA GLY A 92 10.39 -1.91 -14.25
C GLY A 92 9.35 -2.71 -15.04
N THR A 93 8.56 -3.51 -14.34
CA THR A 93 7.51 -4.36 -14.93
C THR A 93 6.11 -3.81 -14.73
N GLY A 94 5.99 -2.81 -13.88
CA GLY A 94 4.73 -2.17 -13.53
C GLY A 94 4.93 -0.76 -13.00
N VAL A 95 3.82 -0.09 -12.75
CA VAL A 95 3.77 1.19 -12.07
C VAL A 95 2.70 1.17 -10.98
N LEU A 96 3.02 1.75 -9.84
CA LEU A 96 2.04 2.18 -8.85
C LEU A 96 1.57 3.59 -9.24
N MET A 97 0.27 3.81 -9.36
CA MET A 97 -0.23 5.12 -9.75
C MET A 97 -1.44 5.52 -8.91
N GLN A 98 -1.25 6.53 -8.09
CA GLN A 98 -2.27 7.07 -7.19
C GLN A 98 -2.21 8.60 -7.19
N GLY A 99 -3.36 9.24 -6.97
CA GLY A 99 -3.45 10.70 -6.92
C GLY A 99 -4.37 11.19 -5.82
N GLY A 100 -4.54 12.49 -5.76
CA GLY A 100 -5.62 13.10 -5.00
C GLY A 100 -6.95 13.05 -5.77
N LEU A 101 -8.03 13.52 -5.15
CA LEU A 101 -9.37 13.50 -5.70
C LEU A 101 -9.70 14.86 -6.31
N HIS A 102 -9.72 14.94 -7.65
CA HIS A 102 -10.03 16.14 -8.38
C HIS A 102 -11.38 15.99 -9.11
N PRO A 103 -12.40 16.84 -8.84
CA PRO A 103 -13.75 16.66 -9.39
C PRO A 103 -13.85 16.68 -10.92
N ASP A 104 -12.91 17.36 -11.59
CA ASP A 104 -12.89 17.46 -13.05
C ASP A 104 -12.24 16.24 -13.73
N LEU A 105 -11.50 15.40 -12.97
CA LEU A 105 -10.94 14.16 -13.49
C LEU A 105 -11.99 13.05 -13.40
N LYS A 106 -12.89 13.02 -14.39
CA LYS A 106 -13.94 12.02 -14.49
C LYS A 106 -13.44 10.77 -15.21
N ILE A 107 -14.25 9.73 -15.24
CA ILE A 107 -13.91 8.41 -15.82
C ILE A 107 -13.25 8.49 -17.18
N ASP A 108 -13.72 9.36 -18.07
CA ASP A 108 -13.21 9.48 -19.45
C ASP A 108 -11.74 9.94 -19.49
N TRP A 109 -11.32 10.81 -18.53
CA TRP A 109 -9.92 11.22 -18.39
C TRP A 109 -9.04 10.02 -18.00
N HIS A 110 -9.50 9.22 -17.05
CA HIS A 110 -8.78 8.04 -16.58
C HIS A 110 -8.71 6.94 -17.65
N GLU A 111 -9.81 6.68 -18.33
CA GLU A 111 -9.82 5.71 -19.45
C GLU A 111 -8.84 6.11 -20.56
N LYS A 112 -8.83 7.38 -20.95
CA LYS A 112 -7.90 7.89 -21.96
C LYS A 112 -6.44 7.71 -21.53
N MET A 113 -6.14 8.01 -20.28
CA MET A 113 -4.80 7.80 -19.70
C MET A 113 -4.39 6.32 -19.76
N LEU A 114 -5.23 5.43 -19.23
CA LEU A 114 -4.93 3.98 -19.16
C LEU A 114 -4.76 3.38 -20.55
N ARG A 115 -5.67 3.67 -21.51
CA ARG A 115 -5.57 3.21 -22.90
C ARG A 115 -4.29 3.71 -23.55
N GLY A 116 -3.99 5.00 -23.41
CA GLY A 116 -2.77 5.58 -23.95
C GLY A 116 -1.49 4.97 -23.40
N ILE A 117 -1.46 4.56 -22.12
CA ILE A 117 -0.34 3.80 -21.54
C ILE A 117 -0.25 2.41 -22.18
N LYS A 118 -1.37 1.66 -22.24
CA LYS A 118 -1.39 0.29 -22.77
C LYS A 118 -1.05 0.21 -24.26
N GLU A 119 -1.38 1.24 -25.02
CA GLU A 119 -0.99 1.35 -26.44
C GLU A 119 0.53 1.50 -26.64
N ARG A 120 1.22 2.10 -25.66
CA ARG A 120 2.65 2.43 -25.76
C ARG A 120 3.56 1.47 -25.01
N PHE A 121 3.09 0.91 -23.89
CA PHE A 121 3.94 0.18 -22.96
C PHE A 121 3.30 -1.14 -22.52
N LYS A 122 4.13 -2.18 -22.43
CA LYS A 122 3.74 -3.46 -21.86
C LYS A 122 4.08 -3.47 -20.37
N VAL A 123 3.32 -2.74 -19.55
CA VAL A 123 3.50 -2.63 -18.10
C VAL A 123 2.22 -3.01 -17.35
N HIS A 124 2.37 -3.48 -16.13
CA HIS A 124 1.25 -3.72 -15.21
C HIS A 124 0.82 -2.40 -14.55
N LEU A 125 -0.46 -2.07 -14.63
CA LEU A 125 -1.03 -0.87 -14.05
C LEU A 125 -1.70 -1.20 -12.71
N HIS A 126 -1.00 -0.91 -11.60
CA HIS A 126 -1.48 -1.03 -10.22
C HIS A 126 -1.93 0.35 -9.75
N CYS A 127 -3.19 0.70 -10.01
CA CYS A 127 -3.62 2.09 -9.91
C CYS A 127 -4.85 2.25 -9.03
N TYR A 128 -4.99 3.48 -8.50
CA TYR A 128 -6.10 3.99 -7.71
C TYR A 128 -6.24 3.34 -6.33
N SER A 129 -6.48 4.15 -5.32
CA SER A 129 -6.97 3.69 -4.02
C SER A 129 -8.49 3.48 -4.07
N ALA A 130 -9.04 2.83 -3.04
CA ALA A 130 -10.50 2.71 -2.90
C ALA A 130 -11.20 4.09 -2.89
N SER A 131 -10.61 5.10 -2.22
CA SER A 131 -11.12 6.48 -2.23
C SER A 131 -11.18 7.08 -3.64
N GLU A 132 -10.14 6.84 -4.46
CA GLU A 132 -10.12 7.31 -5.85
C GLU A 132 -11.21 6.63 -6.68
N ILE A 133 -11.39 5.32 -6.57
CA ILE A 133 -12.46 4.58 -7.27
C ILE A 133 -13.84 5.15 -6.91
N ILE A 134 -14.08 5.41 -5.61
CA ILE A 134 -15.34 5.97 -5.12
C ILE A 134 -15.55 7.37 -5.69
N ALA A 135 -14.54 8.23 -5.63
CA ALA A 135 -14.62 9.59 -6.15
C ALA A 135 -14.85 9.63 -7.67
N ILE A 136 -14.14 8.78 -8.44
CA ILE A 136 -14.35 8.66 -9.88
C ILE A 136 -15.79 8.23 -10.19
N ALA A 137 -16.33 7.26 -9.42
CA ALA A 137 -17.71 6.81 -9.56
C ALA A 137 -18.71 7.95 -9.32
N GLU A 138 -18.56 8.67 -8.20
CA GLU A 138 -19.42 9.80 -7.82
C GLU A 138 -19.37 10.94 -8.84
N TYR A 139 -18.16 11.37 -9.22
CA TYR A 139 -17.97 12.47 -10.19
C TYR A 139 -18.46 12.15 -11.59
N SER A 140 -18.54 10.85 -11.91
CA SER A 140 -18.99 10.36 -13.22
C SER A 140 -20.43 9.87 -13.24
N GLY A 141 -21.12 9.82 -12.06
CA GLY A 141 -22.49 9.30 -11.93
C GLY A 141 -22.59 7.80 -12.24
N LEU A 142 -21.56 7.02 -11.85
CA LEU A 142 -21.46 5.58 -12.11
C LEU A 142 -21.57 4.78 -10.78
N THR A 143 -21.89 3.50 -10.89
CA THR A 143 -21.71 2.56 -9.77
C THR A 143 -20.23 2.19 -9.61
N ILE A 144 -19.84 1.70 -8.43
CA ILE A 144 -18.48 1.17 -8.19
C ILE A 144 -18.13 0.07 -9.18
N ARG A 145 -19.08 -0.85 -9.44
CA ARG A 145 -18.90 -1.96 -10.39
C ARG A 145 -18.67 -1.46 -11.81
N ASP A 146 -19.48 -0.52 -12.30
CA ASP A 146 -19.32 0.04 -13.64
C ASP A 146 -18.00 0.79 -13.77
N THR A 147 -17.62 1.56 -12.74
CA THR A 147 -16.35 2.28 -12.71
C THR A 147 -15.17 1.33 -12.81
N ILE A 148 -15.11 0.29 -11.97
CA ILE A 148 -14.02 -0.69 -12.00
C ILE A 148 -14.01 -1.44 -13.33
N SER A 149 -15.19 -1.85 -13.87
CA SER A 149 -15.28 -2.55 -15.15
C SER A 149 -14.73 -1.69 -16.29
N ARG A 150 -15.13 -0.41 -16.36
CA ARG A 150 -14.65 0.52 -17.39
C ARG A 150 -13.15 0.77 -17.29
N LEU A 151 -12.62 0.97 -16.10
CA LEU A 151 -11.18 1.15 -15.87
C LEU A 151 -10.39 -0.11 -16.24
N ARG A 152 -10.88 -1.31 -15.87
CA ARG A 152 -10.28 -2.59 -16.28
C ARG A 152 -10.26 -2.73 -17.79
N ASP A 153 -11.37 -2.45 -18.47
CA ASP A 153 -11.48 -2.54 -19.92
C ASP A 153 -10.62 -1.47 -20.64
N ALA A 154 -10.26 -0.39 -19.93
CA ALA A 154 -9.29 0.61 -20.37
C ALA A 154 -7.84 0.22 -20.11
N GLY A 155 -7.57 -0.83 -19.29
CA GLY A 155 -6.22 -1.33 -19.03
C GLY A 155 -5.77 -1.34 -17.58
N LEU A 156 -6.64 -1.03 -16.60
CA LEU A 156 -6.34 -1.22 -15.18
C LEU A 156 -6.17 -2.71 -14.88
N ASP A 157 -5.01 -3.10 -14.33
CA ASP A 157 -4.70 -4.52 -14.05
C ASP A 157 -4.99 -4.91 -12.60
N SER A 158 -4.75 -4.01 -11.64
CA SER A 158 -4.96 -4.29 -10.20
C SER A 158 -5.11 -2.99 -9.39
N ILE A 159 -5.64 -3.11 -8.17
CA ILE A 159 -5.91 -1.98 -7.29
C ILE A 159 -5.06 -2.10 -6.01
N PRO A 160 -4.22 -1.08 -5.65
CA PRO A 160 -3.49 -1.05 -4.40
C PRO A 160 -4.40 -0.85 -3.19
N GLY A 161 -3.96 -1.34 -2.03
CA GLY A 161 -4.68 -1.23 -0.75
C GLY A 161 -4.65 0.16 -0.11
N GLY A 162 -4.13 1.16 -0.81
CA GLY A 162 -4.08 2.53 -0.32
C GLY A 162 -5.46 3.05 0.12
N GLY A 163 -5.46 3.98 1.07
CA GLY A 163 -6.70 4.51 1.61
C GLY A 163 -7.30 3.68 2.76
N ALA A 164 -6.74 2.52 3.09
CA ALA A 164 -7.17 1.73 4.24
C ALA A 164 -6.85 2.42 5.55
N GLU A 165 -5.66 2.94 5.70
CA GLU A 165 -5.06 3.43 6.94
C GLU A 165 -5.33 2.47 8.11
N ILE A 166 -6.32 2.73 8.94
CA ILE A 166 -6.94 1.77 9.87
C ILE A 166 -8.40 1.58 9.48
N LEU A 167 -8.82 0.34 9.21
CA LEU A 167 -10.21 -0.02 8.90
C LEU A 167 -11.00 -0.18 10.22
N ASP A 168 -11.18 0.95 10.87
CA ASP A 168 -12.00 1.15 12.06
C ASP A 168 -12.55 2.58 12.00
N ASP A 169 -13.87 2.71 11.99
CA ASP A 169 -14.52 4.00 11.67
C ASP A 169 -14.35 5.05 12.77
N GLU A 170 -14.08 4.66 14.02
CA GLU A 170 -13.70 5.60 15.08
C GLU A 170 -12.38 6.29 14.73
N VAL A 171 -11.38 5.51 14.31
CA VAL A 171 -10.07 6.03 13.91
C VAL A 171 -10.20 6.85 12.62
N ARG A 172 -10.91 6.33 11.61
CA ARG A 172 -11.10 7.00 10.31
C ARG A 172 -11.73 8.38 10.46
N HIS A 173 -12.80 8.52 11.22
CA HIS A 173 -13.44 9.82 11.49
C HIS A 173 -12.48 10.80 12.16
N ARG A 174 -11.59 10.33 13.03
CA ARG A 174 -10.65 11.17 13.76
C ARG A 174 -9.52 11.71 12.88
N ILE A 175 -9.00 10.90 11.93
CA ILE A 175 -7.82 11.25 11.12
C ILE A 175 -8.16 11.75 9.71
N ALA A 176 -9.33 11.37 9.17
CA ALA A 176 -9.73 11.66 7.80
C ALA A 176 -11.26 11.68 7.65
N ARG A 177 -11.90 12.68 8.21
CA ARG A 177 -13.37 12.79 8.36
C ARG A 177 -14.15 12.65 7.03
N LEU A 178 -13.58 13.07 5.91
CA LEU A 178 -14.22 13.05 4.60
C LEU A 178 -13.89 11.81 3.77
N LYS A 179 -13.02 10.94 4.28
CA LYS A 179 -12.61 9.72 3.61
C LYS A 179 -13.69 8.64 3.72
N CYS A 180 -13.74 7.75 2.74
CA CYS A 180 -14.65 6.60 2.76
C CYS A 180 -14.56 5.78 4.06
N LEU A 181 -15.64 5.18 4.48
CA LEU A 181 -15.71 4.33 5.67
C LEU A 181 -15.10 2.94 5.40
N THR A 182 -15.00 2.14 6.45
CA THR A 182 -14.44 0.78 6.40
C THR A 182 -15.15 -0.09 5.37
N GLU A 183 -16.50 -0.13 5.41
CA GLU A 183 -17.26 -0.97 4.49
C GLU A 183 -17.18 -0.48 3.03
N ASP A 184 -17.06 0.82 2.80
CA ASP A 184 -16.88 1.37 1.45
C ASP A 184 -15.56 0.88 0.85
N TRP A 185 -14.46 0.92 1.64
CA TRP A 185 -13.15 0.41 1.23
C TRP A 185 -13.23 -1.09 0.91
N LEU A 186 -13.84 -1.88 1.81
CA LEU A 186 -14.02 -3.32 1.61
C LEU A 186 -14.86 -3.62 0.37
N ASN A 187 -15.92 -2.85 0.12
CA ASN A 187 -16.79 -3.02 -1.05
C ASN A 187 -16.08 -2.77 -2.38
N VAL A 188 -15.18 -1.78 -2.46
CA VAL A 188 -14.35 -1.57 -3.66
C VAL A 188 -13.49 -2.80 -3.96
N HIS A 189 -12.78 -3.33 -2.95
CA HIS A 189 -11.92 -4.51 -3.11
C HIS A 189 -12.72 -5.77 -3.40
N ARG A 190 -13.83 -6.00 -2.69
CA ARG A 190 -14.78 -7.10 -2.96
C ARG A 190 -15.27 -7.07 -4.41
N THR A 191 -15.68 -5.89 -4.88
CA THR A 191 -16.15 -5.71 -6.26
C THR A 191 -15.05 -5.98 -7.27
N ALA A 192 -13.84 -5.50 -7.03
CA ALA A 192 -12.68 -5.78 -7.88
C ALA A 192 -12.38 -7.29 -7.96
N HIS A 193 -12.39 -7.98 -6.81
CA HIS A 193 -12.18 -9.43 -6.74
C HIS A 193 -13.27 -10.21 -7.51
N GLN A 194 -14.53 -9.82 -7.36
CA GLN A 194 -15.66 -10.42 -8.11
C GLN A 194 -15.55 -10.21 -9.62
N LEU A 195 -14.87 -9.14 -10.05
CA LEU A 195 -14.56 -8.86 -11.45
C LEU A 195 -13.27 -9.57 -11.94
N GLY A 196 -12.69 -10.45 -11.11
CA GLY A 196 -11.50 -11.23 -11.43
C GLY A 196 -10.17 -10.46 -11.28
N MET A 197 -10.20 -9.26 -10.73
CA MET A 197 -9.00 -8.46 -10.46
C MET A 197 -8.34 -8.88 -9.15
N ARG A 198 -7.03 -8.62 -9.04
CA ARG A 198 -6.27 -8.77 -7.80
C ARG A 198 -6.02 -7.42 -7.16
N THR A 199 -5.87 -7.40 -5.84
CA THR A 199 -5.58 -6.18 -5.10
C THR A 199 -4.56 -6.44 -4.00
N THR A 200 -4.09 -5.39 -3.32
CA THR A 200 -3.30 -5.51 -2.10
C THR A 200 -4.08 -4.95 -0.90
N ALA A 201 -3.63 -5.23 0.30
CA ALA A 201 -4.14 -4.61 1.52
C ALA A 201 -3.00 -3.89 2.25
N THR A 202 -3.29 -2.74 2.87
CA THR A 202 -2.31 -1.94 3.60
C THR A 202 -2.83 -1.56 4.97
N MET A 203 -1.92 -1.27 5.92
CA MET A 203 -2.23 -0.65 7.20
C MET A 203 -1.26 0.49 7.45
N MET A 204 -1.76 1.68 7.77
CA MET A 204 -0.95 2.77 8.32
C MET A 204 -1.30 2.94 9.80
N PHE A 205 -0.36 2.69 10.69
CA PHE A 205 -0.56 2.78 12.13
C PHE A 205 0.38 3.80 12.80
N GLY A 206 0.17 4.07 14.09
CA GLY A 206 0.88 5.13 14.81
C GLY A 206 0.16 6.49 14.70
N VAL A 207 -1.17 6.46 14.53
CA VAL A 207 -2.05 7.64 14.45
C VAL A 207 -2.86 7.85 15.75
N GLY A 208 -2.40 7.27 16.86
CA GLY A 208 -3.06 7.30 18.17
C GLY A 208 -4.24 6.32 18.27
N GLU A 209 -4.23 5.27 17.50
CA GLU A 209 -5.15 4.14 17.61
C GLU A 209 -4.75 3.22 18.76
N LYS A 210 -5.67 2.37 19.21
CA LYS A 210 -5.43 1.29 20.16
C LYS A 210 -5.09 -0.01 19.43
N TYR A 211 -4.56 -1.01 20.14
CA TYR A 211 -4.30 -2.34 19.56
C TYR A 211 -5.58 -3.02 19.05
N GLU A 212 -6.71 -2.82 19.72
CA GLU A 212 -8.01 -3.33 19.29
C GLU A 212 -8.39 -2.81 17.89
N HIS A 213 -8.09 -1.55 17.57
CA HIS A 213 -8.38 -0.98 16.24
C HIS A 213 -7.52 -1.63 15.15
N ARG A 214 -6.24 -1.97 15.46
CA ARG A 214 -5.38 -2.72 14.53
C ARG A 214 -5.91 -4.13 14.32
N ILE A 215 -6.41 -4.78 15.39
CA ILE A 215 -7.01 -6.12 15.31
C ILE A 215 -8.31 -6.08 14.50
N ASN A 216 -9.17 -5.07 14.68
CA ASN A 216 -10.37 -4.88 13.88
C ASN A 216 -10.01 -4.75 12.39
N HIS A 217 -8.97 -3.98 12.06
CA HIS A 217 -8.45 -3.88 10.70
C HIS A 217 -8.01 -5.25 10.14
N LEU A 218 -7.17 -5.97 10.88
CA LEU A 218 -6.69 -7.30 10.45
C LEU A 218 -7.85 -8.28 10.26
N GLN A 219 -8.84 -8.26 11.15
CA GLN A 219 -10.03 -9.09 11.04
C GLN A 219 -10.87 -8.76 9.80
N ALA A 220 -11.03 -7.46 9.48
CA ALA A 220 -11.78 -7.03 8.31
C ALA A 220 -11.16 -7.55 7.01
N ILE A 221 -9.83 -7.38 6.83
CA ILE A 221 -9.15 -7.86 5.63
C ILE A 221 -9.02 -9.39 5.60
N TYR A 222 -8.87 -10.05 6.76
CA TYR A 222 -8.88 -11.50 6.86
C TYR A 222 -10.22 -12.06 6.34
N ASN A 223 -11.34 -11.51 6.81
CA ASN A 223 -12.67 -11.95 6.40
C ASN A 223 -12.89 -11.76 4.89
N LEU A 224 -12.49 -10.62 4.34
CA LEU A 224 -12.60 -10.37 2.90
C LEU A 224 -11.69 -11.31 2.09
N GLN A 225 -10.52 -11.64 2.60
CA GLN A 225 -9.63 -12.62 1.95
C GLN A 225 -10.24 -14.04 1.99
N GLU A 226 -10.86 -14.45 3.09
CA GLU A 226 -11.60 -15.72 3.16
C GLU A 226 -12.76 -15.75 2.16
N GLU A 227 -13.48 -14.65 2.01
CA GLU A 227 -14.61 -14.51 1.09
C GLU A 227 -14.17 -14.60 -0.38
N THR A 228 -13.05 -13.96 -0.74
CA THR A 228 -12.74 -13.69 -2.16
C THR A 228 -11.41 -14.24 -2.64
N GLY A 229 -10.43 -14.45 -1.76
CA GLY A 229 -9.06 -14.86 -2.11
C GLY A 229 -8.31 -13.85 -3.01
N GLY A 230 -8.78 -12.60 -3.08
CA GLY A 230 -8.32 -11.64 -4.09
C GLY A 230 -7.09 -10.82 -3.71
N PHE A 231 -6.74 -10.71 -2.43
CA PHE A 231 -5.54 -10.01 -2.00
C PHE A 231 -4.27 -10.79 -2.31
N THR A 232 -3.28 -10.12 -2.88
CA THR A 232 -1.97 -10.69 -3.19
C THR A 232 -0.96 -10.50 -2.06
N ALA A 233 -1.09 -9.43 -1.28
CA ALA A 233 -0.16 -9.09 -0.21
C ALA A 233 -0.79 -8.17 0.84
N PHE A 234 -0.18 -8.16 2.03
CA PHE A 234 -0.41 -7.19 3.09
C PHE A 234 0.84 -6.34 3.33
N ILE A 235 0.68 -5.01 3.44
CA ILE A 235 1.77 -4.04 3.57
C ILE A 235 1.50 -3.12 4.78
N PRO A 236 2.10 -3.36 5.97
CA PRO A 236 2.03 -2.44 7.10
C PRO A 236 3.13 -1.38 7.01
N TRP A 237 2.81 -0.14 7.40
CA TRP A 237 3.74 0.97 7.48
C TRP A 237 3.32 1.96 8.57
N THR A 238 4.24 2.80 9.04
CA THR A 238 3.96 3.74 10.13
C THR A 238 3.65 5.13 9.60
N PHE A 239 2.76 5.81 10.28
CA PHE A 239 2.48 7.22 10.05
C PHE A 239 3.76 8.07 10.15
N GLN A 240 3.90 9.02 9.23
CA GLN A 240 5.00 9.98 9.20
C GLN A 240 4.44 11.37 9.52
N PRO A 241 4.75 11.94 10.70
CA PRO A 241 4.02 13.10 11.21
C PRO A 241 4.45 14.44 10.61
N GLN A 242 5.65 14.53 10.04
CA GLN A 242 6.20 15.81 9.58
C GLN A 242 5.33 16.43 8.48
N ASN A 243 5.17 17.74 8.55
CA ASN A 243 4.40 18.54 7.59
C ASN A 243 2.90 18.19 7.51
N THR A 244 2.37 17.39 8.44
CA THR A 244 0.96 17.00 8.49
C THR A 244 0.22 17.75 9.59
N ALA A 245 -1.09 17.96 9.42
CA ALA A 245 -1.91 18.56 10.46
C ALA A 245 -2.05 17.64 11.70
N LEU A 246 -1.98 16.33 11.49
CA LEU A 246 -2.05 15.32 12.53
C LEU A 246 -0.79 15.30 13.39
N GLY A 247 0.40 15.52 12.80
CA GLY A 247 1.69 15.54 13.47
C GLY A 247 1.89 16.64 14.52
N GLY A 248 1.02 17.68 14.51
CA GLY A 248 0.98 18.69 15.56
C GLY A 248 0.35 18.22 16.87
N ARG A 249 -0.23 17.02 16.93
CA ARG A 249 -0.82 16.45 18.14
C ARG A 249 0.25 15.75 18.98
N LYS A 250 0.03 15.71 20.31
CA LYS A 250 0.95 15.03 21.23
C LYS A 250 0.62 13.55 21.33
N TRP A 251 1.29 12.73 20.54
CA TRP A 251 1.43 11.29 20.76
C TRP A 251 2.80 10.84 20.30
N ASP A 252 3.22 9.71 20.79
CA ASP A 252 4.51 9.13 20.41
C ASP A 252 4.45 8.51 19.02
N GLU A 253 5.50 8.72 18.24
CA GLU A 253 5.67 8.04 16.97
C GLU A 253 5.90 6.54 17.18
N ALA A 254 5.38 5.71 16.28
CA ALA A 254 5.59 4.27 16.33
C ALA A 254 7.09 3.93 16.21
N THR A 255 7.60 3.19 17.18
CA THR A 255 9.02 2.76 17.22
C THR A 255 9.29 1.59 16.27
N SER A 256 10.58 1.31 16.02
CA SER A 256 11.00 0.11 15.29
C SER A 256 10.54 -1.18 15.96
N VAL A 257 10.51 -1.23 17.30
CA VAL A 257 9.99 -2.38 18.07
C VAL A 257 8.51 -2.57 17.81
N GLU A 258 7.73 -1.49 17.83
CA GLU A 258 6.30 -1.51 17.56
C GLU A 258 6.01 -1.93 16.13
N TYR A 259 6.80 -1.44 15.16
CA TYR A 259 6.70 -1.87 13.77
C TYR A 259 6.95 -3.37 13.61
N LEU A 260 8.04 -3.90 14.15
CA LEU A 260 8.39 -5.32 14.05
C LEU A 260 7.36 -6.21 14.75
N LYS A 261 6.85 -5.79 15.91
CA LYS A 261 5.76 -6.49 16.61
C LYS A 261 4.48 -6.52 15.75
N ASN A 262 4.07 -5.38 15.19
CA ASN A 262 2.89 -5.29 14.33
C ASN A 262 3.04 -6.15 13.05
N LEU A 263 4.22 -6.15 12.43
CA LEU A 263 4.53 -6.98 11.26
C LEU A 263 4.39 -8.48 11.59
N ALA A 264 4.99 -8.91 12.71
CA ALA A 264 4.96 -10.31 13.14
C ALA A 264 3.53 -10.76 13.49
N ILE A 265 2.79 -9.97 14.26
CA ILE A 265 1.39 -10.27 14.60
C ILE A 265 0.52 -10.32 13.34
N SER A 266 0.73 -9.41 12.40
CA SER A 266 0.02 -9.44 11.11
C SER A 266 0.28 -10.73 10.32
N ARG A 267 1.53 -11.22 10.28
CA ARG A 267 1.85 -12.51 9.63
C ARG A 267 1.15 -13.69 10.32
N LEU A 268 1.09 -13.68 11.65
CA LEU A 268 0.44 -14.74 12.43
C LEU A 268 -1.08 -14.70 12.29
N PHE A 269 -1.67 -13.51 12.25
CA PHE A 269 -3.11 -13.30 12.14
C PHE A 269 -3.62 -13.61 10.73
N LEU A 270 -2.95 -13.08 9.71
CA LEU A 270 -3.34 -13.19 8.30
C LEU A 270 -2.83 -14.49 7.67
N SER A 271 -3.21 -15.64 8.24
CA SER A 271 -2.77 -16.95 7.78
C SER A 271 -3.22 -17.30 6.35
N ASN A 272 -4.18 -16.57 5.81
CA ASN A 272 -4.70 -16.68 4.44
C ASN A 272 -4.03 -15.70 3.44
N PHE A 273 -3.04 -14.91 3.88
CA PHE A 273 -2.23 -14.07 3.02
C PHE A 273 -0.89 -14.75 2.71
N GLN A 274 -0.58 -14.93 1.43
CA GLN A 274 0.70 -15.49 1.01
C GLN A 274 1.85 -14.54 1.32
N ASN A 275 1.70 -13.24 1.02
CA ASN A 275 2.78 -12.29 1.10
C ASN A 275 2.52 -11.21 2.16
N VAL A 276 3.55 -10.92 2.95
CA VAL A 276 3.61 -9.79 3.88
C VAL A 276 4.89 -9.03 3.62
N GLN A 277 4.75 -7.75 3.31
CA GLN A 277 5.88 -6.89 2.98
C GLN A 277 6.48 -6.27 4.24
N SER A 278 7.81 -6.32 4.34
CA SER A 278 8.56 -5.49 5.28
C SER A 278 8.89 -4.15 4.61
N SER A 279 8.38 -3.05 5.16
CA SER A 279 8.51 -1.72 4.57
C SER A 279 9.85 -1.08 4.89
N TRP A 280 10.57 -0.57 3.88
CA TRP A 280 11.79 0.22 4.08
C TRP A 280 11.54 1.73 3.89
N VAL A 281 10.55 2.11 3.09
CA VAL A 281 10.29 3.52 2.75
C VAL A 281 10.10 4.37 4.01
N THR A 282 9.28 3.90 4.93
CA THR A 282 9.01 4.59 6.21
C THR A 282 9.91 4.13 7.36
N GLN A 283 10.47 2.92 7.30
CA GLN A 283 11.24 2.31 8.40
C GLN A 283 12.75 2.40 8.21
N GLY A 284 13.22 2.69 7.01
CA GLY A 284 14.63 2.54 6.64
C GLY A 284 15.03 1.08 6.41
N LEU A 285 16.15 0.91 5.72
CA LEU A 285 16.62 -0.41 5.27
C LEU A 285 16.99 -1.36 6.41
N LYS A 286 17.51 -0.85 7.53
CA LYS A 286 17.92 -1.69 8.67
C LYS A 286 16.72 -2.35 9.36
N VAL A 287 15.65 -1.61 9.58
CA VAL A 287 14.41 -2.15 10.16
C VAL A 287 13.71 -3.07 9.17
N CYS A 288 13.66 -2.71 7.89
CA CYS A 288 13.16 -3.58 6.83
C CYS A 288 13.89 -4.93 6.81
N GLN A 289 15.23 -4.93 6.87
CA GLN A 289 16.03 -6.14 6.92
C GLN A 289 15.67 -7.02 8.13
N MET A 290 15.52 -6.43 9.31
CA MET A 290 15.08 -7.16 10.50
C MET A 290 13.69 -7.74 10.34
N GLY A 291 12.77 -7.02 9.69
CA GLY A 291 11.40 -7.47 9.43
C GLY A 291 11.33 -8.78 8.62
N LEU A 292 12.37 -9.11 7.84
CA LEU A 292 12.46 -10.39 7.15
C LEU A 292 12.57 -11.60 8.09
N ARG A 293 13.00 -11.38 9.35
CA ARG A 293 13.01 -12.37 10.43
C ARG A 293 11.80 -12.24 11.36
N PHE A 294 10.90 -11.31 11.06
CA PHE A 294 9.63 -11.08 11.73
C PHE A 294 8.43 -11.39 10.83
N GLY A 295 8.59 -12.33 9.90
CA GLY A 295 7.50 -12.83 9.05
C GLY A 295 7.39 -12.18 7.67
N GLY A 296 8.20 -11.15 7.34
CA GLY A 296 8.25 -10.54 6.01
C GLY A 296 8.90 -11.48 4.99
N ASN A 297 8.34 -11.55 3.77
CA ASN A 297 8.90 -12.29 2.63
C ASN A 297 9.08 -11.42 1.38
N ASP A 298 8.86 -10.13 1.51
CA ASP A 298 8.97 -9.14 0.43
C ASP A 298 9.47 -7.80 1.02
N VAL A 299 10.28 -7.06 0.27
CA VAL A 299 10.76 -5.73 0.67
C VAL A 299 10.13 -4.60 -0.16
N GLY A 300 9.19 -4.93 -1.04
CA GLY A 300 8.50 -3.96 -1.89
C GLY A 300 9.36 -3.45 -3.04
N SER A 301 9.08 -2.23 -3.42
CA SER A 301 9.68 -1.57 -4.58
C SER A 301 11.04 -0.97 -4.29
N VAL A 302 11.90 -0.90 -5.33
CA VAL A 302 13.05 0.02 -5.38
C VAL A 302 12.58 1.47 -5.26
N MET A 303 11.32 1.75 -5.60
CA MET A 303 10.66 3.04 -5.50
C MET A 303 11.44 4.14 -6.23
N LEU A 304 11.50 4.04 -7.58
CA LEU A 304 12.21 5.01 -8.43
C LEU A 304 11.72 6.46 -8.22
N GLU A 305 10.48 6.63 -7.80
CA GLU A 305 9.90 7.91 -7.39
C GLU A 305 8.91 7.68 -6.24
N GLU A 306 8.98 8.52 -5.22
CA GLU A 306 8.05 8.55 -4.11
C GLU A 306 7.83 10.00 -3.64
N ASN A 307 6.61 10.51 -3.78
CA ASN A 307 6.29 11.91 -3.50
C ASN A 307 5.42 12.07 -2.24
N VAL A 308 4.66 11.02 -1.87
CA VAL A 308 3.63 11.12 -0.83
C VAL A 308 4.26 11.18 0.56
N VAL A 309 5.08 10.18 0.92
CA VAL A 309 5.77 10.19 2.22
C VAL A 309 6.98 11.12 2.24
N ARG A 310 7.56 11.45 1.07
CA ARG A 310 8.59 12.49 0.96
C ARG A 310 8.03 13.86 1.36
N ALA A 311 6.79 14.17 1.01
CA ALA A 311 6.10 15.38 1.47
C ALA A 311 6.01 15.43 3.01
N ALA A 312 5.93 14.27 3.68
CA ALA A 312 5.99 14.12 5.13
C ALA A 312 7.42 14.01 5.69
N GLY A 313 8.44 14.45 4.95
CA GLY A 313 9.83 14.55 5.41
C GLY A 313 10.64 13.26 5.34
N VAL A 314 10.12 12.17 4.80
CA VAL A 314 10.88 10.93 4.62
C VAL A 314 11.93 11.10 3.51
N THR A 315 13.17 10.73 3.82
CA THR A 315 14.31 10.86 2.89
C THR A 315 14.94 9.53 2.50
N ASN A 316 14.35 8.41 2.95
CA ASN A 316 14.86 7.09 2.62
C ASN A 316 14.80 6.87 1.10
N CYS A 317 15.88 6.38 0.54
CA CYS A 317 15.99 5.96 -0.85
C CYS A 317 16.89 4.72 -0.91
N THR A 318 16.79 3.95 -1.98
CA THR A 318 17.57 2.72 -2.16
C THR A 318 17.80 2.44 -3.63
N THR A 319 18.67 1.46 -3.90
CA THR A 319 18.91 0.90 -5.22
C THR A 319 18.54 -0.58 -5.22
N GLU A 320 18.37 -1.17 -6.40
CA GLU A 320 18.16 -2.61 -6.53
C GLU A 320 19.28 -3.41 -5.86
N GLU A 321 20.53 -3.03 -6.08
CA GLU A 321 21.68 -3.73 -5.50
C GLU A 321 21.68 -3.68 -3.97
N GLU A 322 21.29 -2.54 -3.40
CA GLU A 322 21.21 -2.38 -1.95
C GLU A 322 20.07 -3.22 -1.36
N LEU A 323 18.88 -3.30 -2.00
CA LEU A 323 17.84 -4.22 -1.60
C LEU A 323 18.30 -5.68 -1.69
N ARG A 324 18.94 -6.06 -2.77
CA ARG A 324 19.52 -7.41 -2.93
C ARG A 324 20.55 -7.72 -1.86
N ARG A 325 21.38 -6.74 -1.51
CA ARG A 325 22.39 -6.88 -0.43
C ARG A 325 21.72 -7.14 0.91
N ILE A 326 20.79 -6.31 1.36
CA ILE A 326 20.14 -6.49 2.68
C ILE A 326 19.36 -7.81 2.77
N ILE A 327 18.80 -8.29 1.66
CA ILE A 327 18.12 -9.59 1.58
C ILE A 327 19.15 -10.73 1.76
N ARG A 328 20.29 -10.68 1.04
CA ARG A 328 21.36 -11.68 1.18
C ARG A 328 21.97 -11.70 2.59
N ASP A 329 22.26 -10.54 3.15
CA ASP A 329 22.82 -10.39 4.49
C ASP A 329 21.85 -10.90 5.59
N ALA A 330 20.53 -10.85 5.34
CA ALA A 330 19.52 -11.48 6.19
C ALA A 330 19.44 -13.02 6.01
N GLY A 331 20.21 -13.61 5.09
CA GLY A 331 20.26 -15.05 4.83
C GLY A 331 19.18 -15.55 3.87
N PHE A 332 18.70 -14.70 2.96
CA PHE A 332 17.70 -15.05 1.97
C PHE A 332 18.21 -14.86 0.53
N LYS A 333 17.52 -15.48 -0.43
CA LYS A 333 17.77 -15.30 -1.85
C LYS A 333 16.90 -14.14 -2.40
N PRO A 334 17.52 -13.05 -2.90
CA PRO A 334 16.77 -11.96 -3.51
C PRO A 334 16.27 -12.33 -4.90
N VAL A 335 14.99 -12.09 -5.17
CA VAL A 335 14.38 -12.37 -6.46
C VAL A 335 13.46 -11.20 -6.86
N GLN A 336 13.61 -10.71 -8.08
CA GLN A 336 12.68 -9.75 -8.64
C GLN A 336 11.33 -10.45 -8.93
N ARG A 337 10.24 -9.80 -8.59
CA ARG A 337 8.87 -10.21 -8.90
C ARG A 337 8.15 -9.17 -9.76
N ASP A 338 7.01 -9.55 -10.29
CA ASP A 338 6.03 -8.60 -10.81
C ASP A 338 5.02 -8.17 -9.72
N THR A 339 4.07 -7.31 -10.09
CA THR A 339 3.03 -6.81 -9.18
C THR A 339 2.11 -7.92 -8.64
N LEU A 340 1.95 -9.03 -9.36
CA LEU A 340 1.15 -10.19 -8.93
C LEU A 340 1.96 -11.26 -8.19
N TYR A 341 3.17 -10.92 -7.74
CA TYR A 341 4.07 -11.82 -7.01
C TYR A 341 4.54 -13.04 -7.82
N ARG A 342 4.60 -12.94 -9.15
CA ARG A 342 5.17 -13.97 -10.01
C ARG A 342 6.67 -13.74 -10.15
N THR A 343 7.46 -14.81 -10.03
CA THR A 343 8.93 -14.77 -9.96
C THR A 343 9.57 -15.50 -11.15
N TYR A 344 9.24 -15.13 -12.37
CA TYR A 344 9.85 -15.73 -13.56
C TYR A 344 11.12 -15.03 -14.07
N PHE A 345 11.64 -14.11 -13.29
CA PHE A 345 12.92 -13.44 -13.55
C PHE A 345 14.07 -14.12 -12.80
N LEU A 346 14.00 -15.45 -12.65
CA LEU A 346 14.94 -16.25 -11.87
C LEU A 346 16.17 -16.67 -12.68
N ASN A 347 16.52 -15.98 -13.73
CA ASN A 347 17.70 -16.34 -14.54
C ASN A 347 18.95 -15.59 -14.13
#